data_2f027661530581364f8d85184f567006
#
_entry.id   2f027661530581364f8d85184f567006
#
_cell.length_a   1.000
_cell.length_b   1.000
_cell.length_c   1.000
_cell.angle_alpha   90.00
_cell.angle_beta   90.00
_cell.angle_gamma   90.00
#
_symmetry.space_group_name_H-M   'P 1'
#
loop_
_entity.id
_entity.type
_entity.pdbx_description
1 polymer ?
#
loop_
_entity_poly.entity_id
_entity_poly.type
_entity_poly.pdbx_seq_one_letter_code
_entity_poly.pdbx_strand_id
1 'polypeptide(L)'
;KKDLSQKATSYLSDSPIHRGIRAKCTRAGVTERAKSFYEEEHRELDSIVTRMITEFEKEIKERQTGDTLTGLYTGKRFEAREAYRYDKRVMSRKILPEDIPDMAVGILVDCSGSMGGDKIHYAIQSAYITYSFCKRLQIPVFVVGHTTSGNDVSLISVADENSLDNNDKIRIFDLRSQNCNRDGYALKYCMEKLKHIVAEQKLMMIISDGCPNHTGYHLNEGRADCQAIVKDGIKNGITTIAAAIDDAVNVQSVYKKGISEKNSAEYLDLSDLRKLPKAFVKIIKKRLS
;
A
#
# COMPACT_ATOMS: atom_id res chain seq x y z
N LYS A 1 -4.52 -22.63 8.36
CA LYS A 1 -5.31 -21.50 8.92
C LYS A 1 -5.01 -21.29 10.41
N LYS A 2 -5.07 -22.36 11.24
CA LYS A 2 -4.81 -22.29 12.69
C LYS A 2 -3.38 -21.83 12.99
N ASP A 3 -2.42 -22.31 12.24
CA ASP A 3 -1.00 -21.93 12.34
C ASP A 3 -0.78 -20.44 12.00
N LEU A 4 -1.40 -19.92 10.92
CA LEU A 4 -1.33 -18.50 10.56
C LEU A 4 -1.92 -17.58 11.63
N SER A 5 -3.05 -17.96 12.24
CA SER A 5 -3.65 -17.18 13.31
C SER A 5 -2.78 -17.18 14.57
N GLN A 6 -2.15 -18.30 14.93
CA GLN A 6 -1.22 -18.39 16.04
C GLN A 6 0.04 -17.53 15.79
N LYS A 7 0.59 -17.61 14.59
CA LYS A 7 1.75 -16.82 14.17
C LYS A 7 1.44 -15.31 14.16
N ALA A 8 0.27 -14.92 13.66
CA ALA A 8 -0.20 -13.54 13.70
C ALA A 8 -0.37 -13.04 15.15
N THR A 9 -0.92 -13.87 16.03
CA THR A 9 -1.07 -13.53 17.45
C THR A 9 0.29 -13.38 18.13
N SER A 10 1.28 -14.23 17.82
CA SER A 10 2.62 -14.17 18.44
C SER A 10 3.37 -12.87 18.12
N TYR A 11 3.15 -12.27 16.95
CA TYR A 11 3.75 -10.97 16.60
C TYR A 11 3.32 -9.81 17.52
N LEU A 12 2.23 -9.99 18.28
CA LEU A 12 1.54 -8.96 19.04
C LEU A 12 1.48 -9.25 20.53
N SER A 13 1.96 -10.44 20.95
CA SER A 13 1.90 -10.89 22.36
C SER A 13 2.58 -9.95 23.34
N ASP A 14 3.59 -9.21 22.90
CA ASP A 14 4.41 -8.34 23.75
C ASP A 14 3.83 -6.92 23.89
N SER A 15 2.75 -6.59 23.18
CA SER A 15 2.10 -5.28 23.28
C SER A 15 1.08 -5.24 24.41
N PRO A 16 1.26 -4.41 25.45
CA PRO A 16 0.30 -4.29 26.56
C PRO A 16 -1.12 -3.93 26.11
N ILE A 17 -1.24 -3.09 25.07
CA ILE A 17 -2.53 -2.61 24.54
C ILE A 17 -3.33 -3.69 23.81
N HIS A 18 -2.64 -4.76 23.36
CA HIS A 18 -3.27 -5.90 22.68
C HIS A 18 -3.31 -7.16 23.54
N ARG A 19 -3.08 -7.03 24.82
CA ARG A 19 -3.09 -8.17 25.76
C ARG A 19 -4.44 -8.87 25.75
N GLY A 20 -4.44 -10.18 25.50
CA GLY A 20 -5.66 -10.99 25.42
C GLY A 20 -6.39 -10.92 24.08
N ILE A 21 -5.92 -10.12 23.12
CA ILE A 21 -6.46 -10.06 21.76
C ILE A 21 -5.82 -11.17 20.91
N ARG A 22 -6.62 -11.80 20.06
CA ARG A 22 -6.19 -12.91 19.18
C ARG A 22 -6.45 -12.57 17.72
N ALA A 23 -5.58 -13.05 16.83
CA ALA A 23 -5.81 -12.98 15.39
C ALA A 23 -6.66 -14.18 14.93
N LYS A 24 -7.63 -13.92 14.08
CA LYS A 24 -8.40 -14.92 13.35
C LYS A 24 -8.22 -14.69 11.86
N CYS A 25 -7.32 -15.46 11.26
CA CYS A 25 -7.06 -15.35 9.81
C CYS A 25 -8.14 -16.14 9.04
N THR A 26 -8.82 -15.44 8.15
CA THR A 26 -9.81 -16.00 7.22
C THR A 26 -9.46 -15.60 5.79
N ARG A 27 -9.98 -16.31 4.79
CA ARG A 27 -9.85 -15.90 3.39
C ARG A 27 -11.19 -15.36 2.89
N ALA A 28 -11.15 -14.23 2.19
CA ALA A 28 -12.33 -13.67 1.51
C ALA A 28 -12.90 -14.67 0.49
N GLY A 29 -14.21 -14.68 0.36
CA GLY A 29 -14.93 -15.60 -0.53
C GLY A 29 -14.95 -15.11 -1.98
N VAL A 30 -15.41 -16.01 -2.86
CA VAL A 30 -15.83 -15.68 -4.23
C VAL A 30 -17.33 -15.87 -4.26
N THR A 31 -18.04 -14.92 -3.66
CA THR A 31 -19.51 -14.96 -3.53
C THR A 31 -20.18 -14.45 -4.80
N GLU A 32 -21.43 -14.84 -5.06
CA GLU A 32 -22.19 -14.30 -6.21
C GLU A 32 -22.33 -12.78 -6.15
N ARG A 33 -22.50 -12.23 -4.93
CA ARG A 33 -22.49 -10.78 -4.71
C ARG A 33 -21.16 -10.15 -5.19
N ALA A 34 -20.02 -10.71 -4.79
CA ALA A 34 -18.71 -10.19 -5.18
C ALA A 34 -18.49 -10.25 -6.71
N LYS A 35 -18.98 -11.32 -7.36
CA LYS A 35 -18.95 -11.46 -8.81
C LYS A 35 -19.78 -10.39 -9.49
N SER A 36 -21.03 -10.18 -9.03
CA SER A 36 -21.93 -9.17 -9.61
C SER A 36 -21.33 -7.76 -9.52
N PHE A 37 -20.84 -7.35 -8.35
CA PHE A 37 -20.16 -6.05 -8.19
C PHE A 37 -18.91 -5.93 -9.05
N TYR A 38 -18.11 -6.99 -9.14
CA TYR A 38 -16.94 -7.00 -10.00
C TYR A 38 -17.32 -6.81 -11.48
N GLU A 39 -18.33 -7.52 -11.98
CA GLU A 39 -18.80 -7.44 -13.36
C GLU A 39 -19.35 -6.06 -13.71
N GLU A 40 -20.01 -5.40 -12.77
CA GLU A 40 -20.56 -4.07 -12.92
C GLU A 40 -19.45 -2.98 -13.02
N GLU A 41 -18.43 -3.06 -12.17
CA GLU A 41 -17.51 -1.95 -11.95
C GLU A 41 -16.13 -2.10 -12.60
N HIS A 42 -15.66 -3.33 -12.81
CA HIS A 42 -14.26 -3.58 -13.20
C HIS A 42 -13.83 -2.81 -14.46
N ARG A 43 -14.73 -2.56 -15.42
CA ARG A 43 -14.38 -1.88 -16.68
C ARG A 43 -13.99 -0.43 -16.46
N GLU A 44 -14.73 0.28 -15.61
CA GLU A 44 -14.42 1.66 -15.28
C GLU A 44 -13.12 1.74 -14.47
N LEU A 45 -13.00 0.88 -13.44
CA LEU A 45 -11.82 0.82 -12.60
C LEU A 45 -10.56 0.43 -13.41
N ASP A 46 -10.66 -0.49 -14.34
CA ASP A 46 -9.56 -0.88 -15.23
C ASP A 46 -9.10 0.26 -16.15
N SER A 47 -9.98 1.19 -16.50
CA SER A 47 -9.60 2.39 -17.23
C SER A 47 -8.71 3.32 -16.35
N ILE A 48 -9.04 3.42 -15.06
CA ILE A 48 -8.25 4.17 -14.09
C ILE A 48 -6.88 3.50 -13.89
N VAL A 49 -6.84 2.17 -13.77
CA VAL A 49 -5.60 1.38 -13.66
C VAL A 49 -4.70 1.62 -14.89
N THR A 50 -5.26 1.59 -16.09
CA THR A 50 -4.50 1.83 -17.33
C THR A 50 -3.89 3.22 -17.34
N ARG A 51 -4.64 4.24 -16.92
CA ARG A 51 -4.14 5.61 -16.75
C ARG A 51 -3.01 5.66 -15.72
N MET A 52 -3.16 4.98 -14.59
CA MET A 52 -2.15 4.92 -13.54
C MET A 52 -0.83 4.30 -14.04
N ILE A 53 -0.90 3.24 -14.83
CA ILE A 53 0.27 2.62 -15.46
C ILE A 53 0.94 3.60 -16.43
N THR A 54 0.16 4.27 -17.29
CA THR A 54 0.69 5.24 -18.26
C THR A 54 1.40 6.41 -17.55
N GLU A 55 0.82 6.94 -16.48
CA GLU A 55 1.43 8.01 -15.68
C GLU A 55 2.74 7.52 -15.01
N PHE A 56 2.73 6.30 -14.48
CA PHE A 56 3.91 5.70 -13.84
C PHE A 56 5.04 5.45 -14.84
N GLU A 57 4.73 4.84 -15.98
CA GLU A 57 5.72 4.62 -17.05
C GLU A 57 6.29 5.92 -17.59
N LYS A 58 5.47 6.96 -17.72
CA LYS A 58 5.92 8.29 -18.13
C LYS A 58 6.93 8.86 -17.12
N GLU A 59 6.63 8.77 -15.84
CA GLU A 59 7.54 9.24 -14.78
C GLU A 59 8.87 8.49 -14.77
N ILE A 60 8.85 7.16 -14.97
CA ILE A 60 10.06 6.36 -15.09
C ILE A 60 10.86 6.79 -16.32
N LYS A 61 10.21 6.96 -17.48
CA LYS A 61 10.89 7.40 -18.71
C LYS A 61 11.46 8.80 -18.62
N GLU A 62 10.78 9.75 -17.96
CA GLU A 62 11.27 11.11 -17.77
C GLU A 62 12.55 11.14 -16.92
N ARG A 63 12.65 10.28 -15.90
CA ARG A 63 13.88 10.12 -15.10
C ARG A 63 15.02 9.57 -15.94
N GLN A 64 14.74 8.63 -16.82
CA GLN A 64 15.74 7.96 -17.65
C GLN A 64 16.23 8.81 -18.81
N THR A 65 15.41 9.71 -19.32
CA THR A 65 15.80 10.63 -20.40
C THR A 65 16.74 11.75 -19.94
N GLY A 66 16.81 11.99 -18.61
CA GLY A 66 17.72 12.98 -18.02
C GLY A 66 19.15 12.49 -17.79
N ASP A 67 19.36 11.19 -17.59
CA ASP A 67 20.65 10.66 -17.20
C ASP A 67 21.42 10.09 -18.40
N THR A 68 22.26 10.93 -18.98
CA THR A 68 23.28 10.50 -19.91
C THR A 68 24.59 10.41 -19.15
N LEU A 69 25.15 9.21 -18.99
CA LEU A 69 26.49 9.04 -18.49
C LEU A 69 27.46 9.65 -19.51
N THR A 70 28.10 10.74 -19.12
CA THR A 70 29.14 11.41 -19.90
C THR A 70 30.52 11.07 -19.36
N GLY A 71 31.59 11.42 -20.09
CA GLY A 71 32.95 11.16 -19.63
C GLY A 71 33.30 9.67 -19.62
N LEU A 72 32.85 8.91 -20.58
CA LEU A 72 33.15 7.49 -20.75
C LEU A 72 34.22 7.28 -21.83
N TYR A 73 35.02 6.20 -21.71
CA TYR A 73 35.95 5.76 -22.77
C TYR A 73 35.21 5.15 -23.96
N THR A 74 34.04 4.52 -23.70
CA THR A 74 33.20 3.88 -24.71
C THR A 74 31.75 4.27 -24.54
N GLY A 75 31.02 4.51 -25.62
CA GLY A 75 29.63 4.91 -25.57
C GLY A 75 29.02 4.95 -26.99
N LYS A 76 27.68 5.17 -27.06
CA LYS A 76 26.99 5.27 -28.34
C LYS A 76 27.01 6.66 -28.95
N ARG A 77 27.40 7.69 -28.20
CA ARG A 77 27.40 9.09 -28.62
C ARG A 77 28.72 9.74 -28.28
N PHE A 78 29.28 10.48 -29.23
CA PHE A 78 30.45 11.32 -29.04
C PHE A 78 30.03 12.70 -28.50
N GLU A 79 30.65 13.14 -27.39
CA GLU A 79 30.39 14.42 -26.78
C GLU A 79 31.44 15.44 -27.28
N ALA A 80 31.07 16.18 -28.32
CA ALA A 80 31.96 17.16 -28.94
C ALA A 80 32.49 18.22 -27.94
N ARG A 81 31.71 18.53 -26.89
CA ARG A 81 32.10 19.45 -25.84
C ARG A 81 33.24 18.94 -24.96
N GLU A 82 33.45 17.63 -24.92
CA GLU A 82 34.49 16.95 -24.15
C GLU A 82 35.73 16.59 -25.01
N ALA A 83 35.71 16.96 -26.29
CA ALA A 83 36.78 16.62 -27.24
C ALA A 83 38.16 17.16 -26.87
N TYR A 84 38.25 18.19 -26.01
CA TYR A 84 39.49 18.76 -25.49
C TYR A 84 40.16 17.91 -24.39
N ARG A 85 39.49 16.88 -23.90
CA ARG A 85 39.99 16.05 -22.80
C ARG A 85 41.09 15.12 -23.24
N TYR A 86 42.23 15.27 -22.61
CA TYR A 86 43.42 14.42 -22.87
C TYR A 86 43.23 12.97 -22.42
N ASP A 87 42.29 12.72 -21.47
CA ASP A 87 42.01 11.40 -20.94
C ASP A 87 41.13 10.54 -21.86
N LYS A 88 40.74 11.06 -23.05
CA LYS A 88 39.91 10.39 -24.07
C LYS A 88 38.53 9.94 -23.56
N ARG A 89 38.03 10.48 -22.47
CA ARG A 89 36.70 10.22 -21.93
C ARG A 89 35.63 11.10 -22.62
N VAL A 90 35.50 10.93 -23.92
CA VAL A 90 34.69 11.78 -24.80
C VAL A 90 33.35 11.13 -25.24
N MET A 91 33.05 9.97 -24.69
CA MET A 91 31.86 9.23 -25.06
C MET A 91 30.79 9.34 -24.01
N SER A 92 29.55 9.23 -24.46
CA SER A 92 28.37 9.12 -23.60
C SER A 92 27.47 7.97 -24.03
N ARG A 93 26.69 7.48 -23.10
CA ARG A 93 25.57 6.57 -23.37
C ARG A 93 24.37 6.97 -22.51
N LYS A 94 23.19 6.85 -23.07
CA LYS A 94 21.97 6.88 -22.27
C LYS A 94 21.99 5.70 -21.33
N ILE A 95 21.67 5.96 -20.06
CA ILE A 95 21.33 4.88 -19.13
C ILE A 95 20.09 4.22 -19.72
N LEU A 96 20.16 2.91 -19.94
CA LEU A 96 18.98 2.14 -20.35
C LEU A 96 17.92 2.27 -19.25
N PRO A 97 16.63 2.23 -19.62
CA PRO A 97 15.58 2.17 -18.62
C PRO A 97 15.93 1.13 -17.57
N GLU A 98 16.09 1.56 -16.31
CA GLU A 98 16.03 0.61 -15.21
C GLU A 98 14.67 -0.06 -15.28
N ASP A 99 14.64 -1.36 -15.07
CA ASP A 99 13.42 -2.14 -14.91
C ASP A 99 12.53 -1.49 -13.83
N ILE A 100 11.26 -1.83 -13.83
CA ILE A 100 10.31 -1.39 -12.80
C ILE A 100 11.01 -1.52 -11.44
N PRO A 101 10.99 -0.45 -10.60
CA PRO A 101 11.67 -0.49 -9.32
C PRO A 101 11.32 -1.74 -8.52
N ASP A 102 12.32 -2.39 -7.93
CA ASP A 102 12.11 -3.54 -7.06
C ASP A 102 11.31 -3.10 -5.83
N MET A 103 10.02 -3.33 -5.86
CA MET A 103 9.09 -2.85 -4.85
C MET A 103 8.06 -3.91 -4.47
N ALA A 104 7.55 -3.81 -3.25
CA ALA A 104 6.43 -4.61 -2.75
C ALA A 104 5.39 -3.73 -2.08
N VAL A 105 4.13 -4.09 -2.22
CA VAL A 105 2.98 -3.31 -1.71
C VAL A 105 2.12 -4.17 -0.80
N GLY A 106 1.82 -3.66 0.40
CA GLY A 106 0.78 -4.18 1.28
C GLY A 106 -0.41 -3.25 1.27
N ILE A 107 -1.62 -3.78 1.20
CA ILE A 107 -2.87 -3.02 1.27
C ILE A 107 -3.67 -3.53 2.46
N LEU A 108 -3.94 -2.64 3.41
CA LEU A 108 -4.82 -2.89 4.56
C LEU A 108 -6.10 -2.11 4.39
N VAL A 109 -7.23 -2.80 4.42
CA VAL A 109 -8.57 -2.20 4.28
C VAL A 109 -9.31 -2.31 5.60
N ASP A 110 -9.72 -1.18 6.13
CA ASP A 110 -10.61 -1.11 7.29
C ASP A 110 -12.01 -1.57 6.88
N CYS A 111 -12.49 -2.60 7.55
CA CYS A 111 -13.82 -3.17 7.38
C CYS A 111 -14.68 -2.97 8.63
N SER A 112 -14.43 -1.93 9.42
CA SER A 112 -15.22 -1.59 10.60
C SER A 112 -16.60 -1.04 10.25
N GLY A 113 -17.48 -0.98 11.23
CA GLY A 113 -18.85 -0.49 11.07
C GLY A 113 -18.94 0.97 10.61
N SER A 114 -17.97 1.82 10.98
CA SER A 114 -17.88 3.22 10.55
C SER A 114 -17.63 3.38 9.04
N MET A 115 -17.07 2.33 8.41
CA MET A 115 -16.87 2.25 6.96
C MET A 115 -18.16 1.89 6.19
N GLY A 116 -19.30 1.80 6.85
CA GLY A 116 -20.59 1.46 6.22
C GLY A 116 -21.00 2.42 5.10
N GLY A 117 -21.91 1.95 4.23
CA GLY A 117 -22.40 2.73 3.09
C GLY A 117 -21.36 2.91 1.99
N ASP A 118 -21.26 4.12 1.46
CA ASP A 118 -20.37 4.44 0.32
C ASP A 118 -18.88 4.33 0.67
N LYS A 119 -18.51 4.48 1.95
CA LYS A 119 -17.10 4.44 2.37
C LYS A 119 -16.44 3.09 2.05
N ILE A 120 -17.08 1.98 2.42
CA ILE A 120 -16.51 0.66 2.12
C ILE A 120 -16.45 0.40 0.62
N HIS A 121 -17.38 0.96 -0.14
CA HIS A 121 -17.39 0.87 -1.59
C HIS A 121 -16.17 1.57 -2.21
N TYR A 122 -15.90 2.83 -1.83
CA TYR A 122 -14.69 3.54 -2.25
C TYR A 122 -13.40 2.84 -1.78
N ALA A 123 -13.41 2.23 -0.60
CA ALA A 123 -12.27 1.46 -0.11
C ALA A 123 -11.97 0.24 -1.00
N ILE A 124 -13.01 -0.51 -1.36
CA ILE A 124 -12.94 -1.66 -2.26
C ILE A 124 -12.41 -1.24 -3.63
N GLN A 125 -12.97 -0.19 -4.22
CA GLN A 125 -12.54 0.34 -5.52
C GLN A 125 -11.07 0.78 -5.49
N SER A 126 -10.65 1.50 -4.44
CA SER A 126 -9.25 1.93 -4.27
C SER A 126 -8.28 0.77 -4.10
N ALA A 127 -8.68 -0.24 -3.31
CA ALA A 127 -7.90 -1.47 -3.13
C ALA A 127 -7.79 -2.23 -4.47
N TYR A 128 -8.88 -2.33 -5.23
CA TYR A 128 -8.89 -2.97 -6.55
C TYR A 128 -7.96 -2.26 -7.54
N ILE A 129 -8.04 -0.93 -7.63
CA ILE A 129 -7.18 -0.14 -8.53
C ILE A 129 -5.70 -0.37 -8.18
N THR A 130 -5.34 -0.25 -6.90
CA THR A 130 -3.95 -0.41 -6.45
C THR A 130 -3.47 -1.84 -6.64
N TYR A 131 -4.29 -2.85 -6.30
CA TYR A 131 -3.98 -4.26 -6.53
C TYR A 131 -3.76 -4.56 -8.01
N SER A 132 -4.69 -4.11 -8.88
CA SER A 132 -4.63 -4.37 -10.32
C SER A 132 -3.44 -3.66 -10.98
N PHE A 133 -3.10 -2.45 -10.53
CA PHE A 133 -1.88 -1.75 -10.92
C PHE A 133 -0.64 -2.58 -10.59
N CYS A 134 -0.49 -3.04 -9.35
CA CYS A 134 0.65 -3.84 -8.93
C CYS A 134 0.74 -5.16 -9.73
N LYS A 135 -0.39 -5.86 -9.91
CA LYS A 135 -0.42 -7.13 -10.66
C LYS A 135 -0.04 -6.96 -12.13
N ARG A 136 -0.48 -5.90 -12.81
CA ARG A 136 -0.11 -5.64 -14.21
C ARG A 136 1.37 -5.29 -14.37
N LEU A 137 1.98 -4.67 -13.36
CA LEU A 137 3.41 -4.36 -13.32
C LEU A 137 4.27 -5.46 -12.67
N GLN A 138 3.68 -6.61 -12.34
CA GLN A 138 4.34 -7.73 -11.68
C GLN A 138 4.96 -7.38 -10.31
N ILE A 139 4.44 -6.35 -9.65
CA ILE A 139 4.86 -5.93 -8.32
C ILE A 139 4.20 -6.88 -7.30
N PRO A 140 4.98 -7.53 -6.39
CA PRO A 140 4.43 -8.31 -5.29
C PRO A 140 3.44 -7.48 -4.46
N VAL A 141 2.22 -7.99 -4.31
CA VAL A 141 1.15 -7.26 -3.60
C VAL A 141 0.28 -8.22 -2.81
N PHE A 142 -0.02 -7.85 -1.56
CA PHE A 142 -1.02 -8.54 -0.76
C PHE A 142 -2.12 -7.57 -0.30
N VAL A 143 -3.32 -8.10 -0.09
CA VAL A 143 -4.48 -7.34 0.37
C VAL A 143 -5.10 -8.04 1.57
N VAL A 144 -5.29 -7.29 2.66
CA VAL A 144 -5.89 -7.77 3.90
C VAL A 144 -6.98 -6.79 4.33
N GLY A 145 -8.20 -7.30 4.53
CA GLY A 145 -9.24 -6.58 5.26
C GLY A 145 -9.16 -6.88 6.76
N HIS A 146 -9.60 -5.99 7.62
CA HIS A 146 -9.67 -6.26 9.05
C HIS A 146 -10.95 -5.73 9.70
N THR A 147 -11.40 -6.43 10.71
CA THR A 147 -12.46 -6.01 11.62
C THR A 147 -12.25 -6.69 12.98
N THR A 148 -12.87 -6.21 14.03
CA THR A 148 -12.68 -6.74 15.38
C THR A 148 -14.04 -7.06 16.02
N SER A 149 -14.16 -8.26 16.58
CA SER A 149 -15.35 -8.68 17.33
C SER A 149 -14.95 -9.35 18.64
N GLY A 150 -15.36 -8.79 19.76
CA GLY A 150 -14.88 -9.22 21.08
C GLY A 150 -13.36 -9.17 21.15
N ASN A 151 -12.72 -10.25 21.55
CA ASN A 151 -11.25 -10.34 21.63
C ASN A 151 -10.57 -10.86 20.36
N ASP A 152 -11.31 -11.05 19.30
CA ASP A 152 -10.80 -11.59 18.04
C ASP A 152 -10.68 -10.47 16.98
N VAL A 153 -9.48 -10.22 16.50
CA VAL A 153 -9.24 -9.41 15.30
C VAL A 153 -9.26 -10.34 14.09
N SER A 154 -10.29 -10.18 13.26
CA SER A 154 -10.42 -10.91 12.01
C SER A 154 -9.53 -10.27 10.95
N LEU A 155 -8.52 -11.01 10.49
CA LEU A 155 -7.67 -10.65 9.35
C LEU A 155 -8.18 -11.41 8.13
N ILE A 156 -8.80 -10.69 7.21
CA ILE A 156 -9.44 -11.24 6.02
C ILE A 156 -8.43 -11.18 4.88
N SER A 157 -7.73 -12.29 4.62
CA SER A 157 -6.81 -12.39 3.49
C SER A 157 -7.61 -12.42 2.19
N VAL A 158 -7.37 -11.46 1.32
CA VAL A 158 -7.96 -11.36 -0.02
C VAL A 158 -7.00 -11.93 -1.05
N ALA A 159 -5.77 -11.42 -1.07
CA ALA A 159 -4.69 -11.84 -1.95
C ALA A 159 -3.38 -11.89 -1.18
N ASP A 160 -2.54 -12.88 -1.50
CA ASP A 160 -1.17 -12.98 -1.02
C ASP A 160 -0.18 -12.50 -2.10
N GLU A 161 1.02 -12.11 -1.69
CA GLU A 161 2.04 -11.51 -2.55
C GLU A 161 2.41 -12.35 -3.79
N ASN A 162 2.41 -13.67 -3.64
CA ASN A 162 2.74 -14.62 -4.70
C ASN A 162 1.51 -15.31 -5.29
N SER A 163 0.30 -14.81 -5.03
CA SER A 163 -0.92 -15.43 -5.52
C SER A 163 -1.03 -15.34 -7.03
N LEU A 164 -1.29 -16.48 -7.66
CA LEU A 164 -1.62 -16.60 -9.08
C LEU A 164 -3.13 -16.81 -9.31
N ASP A 165 -3.93 -16.70 -8.25
CA ASP A 165 -5.37 -16.93 -8.32
C ASP A 165 -6.07 -15.73 -8.97
N ASN A 166 -6.61 -15.92 -10.16
CA ASN A 166 -7.36 -14.89 -10.90
C ASN A 166 -8.62 -14.40 -10.16
N ASN A 167 -9.09 -15.17 -9.18
CA ASN A 167 -10.25 -14.78 -8.38
C ASN A 167 -9.92 -13.77 -7.27
N ASP A 168 -8.65 -13.49 -7.00
CA ASP A 168 -8.28 -12.56 -5.94
C ASP A 168 -8.86 -11.15 -6.18
N LYS A 169 -8.92 -10.71 -7.43
CA LYS A 169 -9.59 -9.46 -7.81
C LYS A 169 -11.09 -9.44 -7.48
N ILE A 170 -11.77 -10.59 -7.60
CA ILE A 170 -13.19 -10.73 -7.22
C ILE A 170 -13.34 -10.73 -5.69
N ARG A 171 -12.39 -11.37 -4.96
CA ARG A 171 -12.42 -11.40 -3.49
C ARG A 171 -12.30 -10.01 -2.85
N ILE A 172 -11.70 -9.03 -3.53
CA ILE A 172 -11.68 -7.65 -3.05
C ILE A 172 -13.11 -7.14 -2.86
N PHE A 173 -14.02 -7.46 -3.77
CA PHE A 173 -15.44 -7.08 -3.71
C PHE A 173 -16.26 -7.86 -2.68
N ASP A 174 -15.69 -8.89 -2.04
CA ASP A 174 -16.34 -9.59 -0.92
C ASP A 174 -16.15 -8.91 0.43
N LEU A 175 -15.24 -7.92 0.52
CA LEU A 175 -15.05 -7.12 1.73
C LEU A 175 -16.35 -6.38 2.11
N ARG A 176 -16.59 -6.26 3.41
CA ARG A 176 -17.82 -5.64 3.97
C ARG A 176 -17.49 -4.93 5.26
N SER A 177 -18.20 -3.85 5.54
CA SER A 177 -18.15 -3.21 6.85
C SER A 177 -18.84 -4.07 7.92
N GLN A 178 -18.16 -4.26 9.05
CA GLN A 178 -18.63 -5.08 10.17
C GLN A 178 -17.99 -4.61 11.48
N ASN A 179 -18.70 -4.71 12.57
CA ASN A 179 -18.18 -4.60 13.94
C ASN A 179 -17.26 -3.40 14.21
N CYS A 180 -16.31 -3.58 15.11
CA CYS A 180 -15.32 -2.58 15.56
C CYS A 180 -14.00 -2.75 14.83
N ASN A 181 -13.00 -1.91 15.18
CA ASN A 181 -11.64 -2.03 14.64
C ASN A 181 -10.55 -1.82 15.70
N ARG A 182 -9.44 -2.53 15.52
CA ARG A 182 -8.15 -2.34 16.17
C ARG A 182 -7.09 -2.19 15.09
N ASP A 183 -7.02 -1.00 14.50
CA ASP A 183 -6.17 -0.70 13.33
C ASP A 183 -4.71 -1.07 13.57
N GLY A 184 -4.16 -0.72 14.72
CA GLY A 184 -2.77 -1.02 15.03
C GLY A 184 -2.47 -2.51 15.05
N TYR A 185 -3.38 -3.35 15.57
CA TYR A 185 -3.20 -4.80 15.53
C TYR A 185 -3.04 -5.32 14.10
N ALA A 186 -3.98 -4.94 13.22
CA ALA A 186 -3.96 -5.36 11.83
C ALA A 186 -2.78 -4.75 11.06
N LEU A 187 -2.46 -3.47 11.34
CA LEU A 187 -1.31 -2.79 10.74
C LEU A 187 0.01 -3.45 11.12
N LYS A 188 0.21 -3.80 12.40
CA LYS A 188 1.42 -4.50 12.85
C LYS A 188 1.59 -5.83 12.12
N TYR A 189 0.51 -6.61 12.01
CA TYR A 189 0.53 -7.86 11.24
C TYR A 189 0.97 -7.63 9.79
N CYS A 190 0.39 -6.65 9.11
CA CYS A 190 0.75 -6.34 7.72
C CYS A 190 2.19 -5.82 7.58
N MET A 191 2.66 -5.01 8.53
CA MET A 191 4.05 -4.54 8.57
C MET A 191 5.04 -5.70 8.71
N GLU A 192 4.78 -6.65 9.64
CA GLU A 192 5.63 -7.85 9.80
C GLU A 192 5.60 -8.71 8.53
N LYS A 193 4.43 -8.90 7.91
CA LYS A 193 4.35 -9.61 6.64
C LYS A 193 5.19 -8.92 5.55
N LEU A 194 5.11 -7.61 5.43
CA LEU A 194 5.84 -6.83 4.43
C LEU A 194 7.36 -6.84 4.67
N LYS A 195 7.82 -6.90 5.93
CA LYS A 195 9.23 -7.03 6.26
C LYS A 195 9.86 -8.29 5.66
N HIS A 196 9.10 -9.38 5.59
CA HIS A 196 9.58 -10.67 5.07
C HIS A 196 9.60 -10.76 3.54
N ILE A 197 8.98 -9.83 2.82
CA ILE A 197 9.04 -9.78 1.36
C ILE A 197 10.37 -9.15 0.95
N VAL A 198 11.10 -9.79 0.04
CA VAL A 198 12.35 -9.26 -0.49
C VAL A 198 11.99 -8.20 -1.53
N ALA A 199 12.29 -6.95 -1.25
CA ALA A 199 12.14 -5.81 -2.16
C ALA A 199 12.93 -4.61 -1.59
N GLU A 200 13.48 -3.79 -2.47
CA GLU A 200 14.19 -2.56 -2.08
C GLU A 200 13.24 -1.51 -1.53
N GLN A 201 12.10 -1.33 -2.17
CA GLN A 201 11.07 -0.37 -1.78
C GLN A 201 9.84 -1.11 -1.25
N LYS A 202 9.42 -0.78 -0.04
CA LYS A 202 8.25 -1.39 0.59
C LYS A 202 7.21 -0.32 0.91
N LEU A 203 6.01 -0.51 0.40
CA LEU A 203 4.89 0.41 0.59
C LEU A 203 3.76 -0.28 1.36
N MET A 204 3.28 0.35 2.42
CA MET A 204 2.09 -0.08 3.16
C MET A 204 0.98 0.95 2.99
N MET A 205 -0.06 0.61 2.24
CA MET A 205 -1.24 1.45 2.05
C MET A 205 -2.32 1.04 3.05
N ILE A 206 -2.80 2.00 3.82
CA ILE A 206 -3.89 1.83 4.79
C ILE A 206 -5.09 2.62 4.27
N ILE A 207 -6.21 1.95 4.06
CA ILE A 207 -7.46 2.56 3.61
C ILE A 207 -8.44 2.51 4.79
N SER A 208 -8.74 3.68 5.39
CA SER A 208 -9.55 3.80 6.60
C SER A 208 -10.21 5.18 6.68
N ASP A 209 -11.25 5.32 7.50
CA ASP A 209 -11.82 6.61 7.90
C ASP A 209 -11.17 7.20 9.16
N GLY A 210 -10.17 6.51 9.75
CA GLY A 210 -9.42 6.98 10.89
C GLY A 210 -10.18 7.00 12.21
N CYS A 211 -11.15 6.12 12.37
CA CYS A 211 -12.00 6.02 13.57
C CYS A 211 -11.75 4.72 14.35
N PRO A 212 -10.57 4.52 15.01
CA PRO A 212 -10.35 3.36 15.85
C PRO A 212 -11.39 3.31 16.96
N ASN A 213 -12.11 2.22 17.06
CA ASN A 213 -13.17 2.05 18.04
C ASN A 213 -13.35 0.60 18.47
N HIS A 214 -12.84 0.29 19.66
CA HIS A 214 -13.05 -0.99 20.33
C HIS A 214 -12.90 -0.82 21.84
N THR A 215 -13.42 -1.76 22.62
CA THR A 215 -13.27 -1.74 24.09
C THR A 215 -11.80 -1.65 24.49
N GLY A 216 -11.45 -0.60 25.25
CA GLY A 216 -10.07 -0.31 25.65
C GLY A 216 -9.13 0.06 24.51
N TYR A 217 -9.68 0.49 23.37
CA TYR A 217 -8.93 0.94 22.21
C TYR A 217 -9.72 2.00 21.45
N HIS A 218 -9.71 3.22 21.99
CA HIS A 218 -10.40 4.37 21.42
C HIS A 218 -9.42 5.25 20.63
N LEU A 219 -9.87 6.40 20.17
CA LEU A 219 -9.10 7.27 19.28
C LEU A 219 -7.69 7.61 19.79
N ASN A 220 -7.52 7.87 21.09
CA ASN A 220 -6.21 8.25 21.63
C ASN A 220 -5.25 7.06 21.71
N GLU A 221 -5.72 5.91 22.19
CA GLU A 221 -4.95 4.66 22.25
C GLU A 221 -4.63 4.17 20.84
N GLY A 222 -5.62 4.18 19.95
CA GLY A 222 -5.45 3.81 18.55
C GLY A 222 -4.46 4.71 17.82
N ARG A 223 -4.50 6.02 18.07
CA ARG A 223 -3.54 6.98 17.52
C ARG A 223 -2.11 6.67 17.97
N ALA A 224 -1.92 6.53 19.27
CA ALA A 224 -0.59 6.26 19.83
C ALA A 224 0.01 4.96 19.29
N ASP A 225 -0.81 3.91 19.21
CA ASP A 225 -0.44 2.60 18.72
C ASP A 225 -0.09 2.63 17.21
N CYS A 226 -0.99 3.14 16.37
CA CYS A 226 -0.76 3.25 14.93
C CYS A 226 0.49 4.09 14.60
N GLN A 227 0.68 5.22 15.32
CA GLN A 227 1.86 6.06 15.14
C GLN A 227 3.17 5.36 15.53
N ALA A 228 3.15 4.58 16.60
CA ALA A 228 4.31 3.80 17.02
C ALA A 228 4.68 2.76 15.95
N ILE A 229 3.67 2.07 15.39
CA ILE A 229 3.87 1.08 14.32
C ILE A 229 4.36 1.73 13.03
N VAL A 230 3.80 2.88 12.63
CA VAL A 230 4.28 3.63 11.45
C VAL A 230 5.74 4.04 11.62
N LYS A 231 6.13 4.56 12.79
CA LYS A 231 7.54 4.91 13.08
C LYS A 231 8.47 3.69 13.01
N ASP A 232 8.03 2.55 13.54
CA ASP A 232 8.80 1.29 13.44
C ASP A 232 8.92 0.83 12.00
N GLY A 233 7.83 0.91 11.21
CA GLY A 233 7.82 0.61 9.78
C GLY A 233 8.84 1.46 9.01
N ILE A 234 8.86 2.77 9.23
CA ILE A 234 9.80 3.69 8.56
C ILE A 234 11.25 3.35 8.92
N LYS A 235 11.55 3.02 10.18
CA LYS A 235 12.89 2.56 10.58
C LYS A 235 13.32 1.28 9.86
N ASN A 236 12.37 0.45 9.45
CA ASN A 236 12.59 -0.78 8.68
C ASN A 236 12.44 -0.58 7.16
N GLY A 237 12.50 0.66 6.67
CA GLY A 237 12.43 0.97 5.25
C GLY A 237 11.05 0.84 4.61
N ILE A 238 9.98 0.78 5.42
CA ILE A 238 8.61 0.72 4.92
C ILE A 238 8.00 2.11 4.87
N THR A 239 7.59 2.56 3.69
CA THR A 239 6.79 3.78 3.53
C THR A 239 5.32 3.48 3.76
N THR A 240 4.70 4.21 4.67
CA THR A 240 3.27 4.08 4.94
C THR A 240 2.49 5.17 4.22
N ILE A 241 1.40 4.79 3.56
CA ILE A 241 0.45 5.69 2.88
C ILE A 241 -0.87 5.57 3.62
N ALA A 242 -1.31 6.65 4.26
CA ALA A 242 -2.62 6.73 4.88
C ALA A 242 -3.62 7.31 3.87
N ALA A 243 -4.45 6.42 3.33
CA ALA A 243 -5.45 6.72 2.33
C ALA A 243 -6.80 6.98 3.00
N ALA A 244 -7.22 8.24 3.04
CA ALA A 244 -8.42 8.69 3.71
C ALA A 244 -9.65 8.56 2.84
N ILE A 245 -10.70 8.02 3.42
CA ILE A 245 -12.05 8.04 2.86
C ILE A 245 -12.92 8.93 3.74
N ASP A 246 -13.44 10.00 3.15
CA ASP A 246 -14.38 10.96 3.74
C ASP A 246 -13.81 11.81 4.89
N ASP A 247 -13.11 11.25 5.88
CA ASP A 247 -12.59 11.98 7.02
C ASP A 247 -11.07 12.15 7.02
N ALA A 248 -10.61 13.13 6.23
CA ALA A 248 -9.20 13.50 6.14
C ALA A 248 -8.59 13.88 7.49
N VAL A 249 -9.36 14.55 8.37
CA VAL A 249 -8.88 15.05 9.66
C VAL A 249 -8.59 13.91 10.61
N ASN A 250 -9.50 12.95 10.72
CA ASN A 250 -9.30 11.78 11.58
C ASN A 250 -8.17 10.89 11.09
N VAL A 251 -8.10 10.57 9.81
CA VAL A 251 -7.00 9.77 9.23
C VAL A 251 -5.65 10.44 9.46
N GLN A 252 -5.53 11.75 9.21
CA GLN A 252 -4.30 12.49 9.51
C GLN A 252 -3.99 12.50 11.01
N SER A 253 -5.00 12.58 11.87
CA SER A 253 -4.79 12.56 13.31
C SER A 253 -4.24 11.23 13.81
N VAL A 254 -4.68 10.11 13.24
CA VAL A 254 -4.25 8.76 13.61
C VAL A 254 -2.86 8.46 13.07
N TYR A 255 -2.58 8.76 11.80
CA TYR A 255 -1.38 8.28 11.14
C TYR A 255 -0.28 9.33 10.94
N LYS A 256 -0.59 10.63 11.06
CA LYS A 256 0.33 11.72 10.73
C LYS A 256 0.50 12.78 11.82
N LYS A 257 -0.56 13.21 12.51
CA LYS A 257 -0.55 14.38 13.41
C LYS A 257 0.39 14.18 14.60
N GLY A 258 1.24 15.18 14.84
CA GLY A 258 2.17 15.17 15.99
C GLY A 258 3.45 14.36 15.78
N ILE A 259 3.71 13.89 14.58
CA ILE A 259 4.95 13.24 14.19
C ILE A 259 5.67 14.14 13.18
N SER A 260 7.02 14.18 13.22
CA SER A 260 7.79 14.90 12.18
C SER A 260 7.48 14.30 10.79
N GLU A 261 7.51 15.10 9.74
CA GLU A 261 7.21 14.64 8.37
C GLU A 261 8.05 13.43 7.94
N LYS A 262 9.32 13.34 8.40
CA LYS A 262 10.21 12.21 8.12
C LYS A 262 9.75 10.89 8.75
N ASN A 263 8.94 10.94 9.80
CA ASN A 263 8.53 9.76 10.60
C ASN A 263 7.01 9.51 10.56
N SER A 264 6.28 10.16 9.65
CA SER A 264 4.83 10.02 9.50
C SER A 264 4.46 9.32 8.22
N ALA A 265 3.21 8.81 8.15
CA ALA A 265 2.63 8.31 6.92
C ALA A 265 2.48 9.44 5.87
N GLU A 266 2.66 9.11 4.60
CA GLU A 266 2.20 9.95 3.51
C GLU A 266 0.67 9.95 3.47
N TYR A 267 0.06 11.08 3.17
CA TYR A 267 -1.40 11.20 3.12
C TYR A 267 -1.90 11.12 1.68
N LEU A 268 -2.98 10.37 1.47
CA LEU A 268 -3.67 10.24 0.20
C LEU A 268 -5.17 10.44 0.40
N ASP A 269 -5.76 11.35 -0.35
CA ASP A 269 -7.21 11.60 -0.35
C ASP A 269 -7.87 10.70 -1.41
N LEU A 270 -8.83 9.89 -0.99
CA LEU A 270 -9.60 8.97 -1.84
C LEU A 270 -11.01 9.48 -2.14
N SER A 271 -11.34 10.73 -1.84
CA SER A 271 -12.64 11.32 -2.16
C SER A 271 -12.93 11.36 -3.67
N ASP A 272 -11.90 11.35 -4.51
CA ASP A 272 -12.00 11.25 -5.96
C ASP A 272 -10.99 10.24 -6.52
N LEU A 273 -11.47 9.05 -6.85
CA LEU A 273 -10.65 7.96 -7.39
C LEU A 273 -9.91 8.32 -8.68
N ARG A 274 -10.39 9.30 -9.45
CA ARG A 274 -9.71 9.77 -10.67
C ARG A 274 -8.39 10.49 -10.38
N LYS A 275 -8.20 10.98 -9.15
CA LYS A 275 -6.95 11.61 -8.68
C LYS A 275 -5.95 10.60 -8.12
N LEU A 276 -6.42 9.40 -7.74
CA LEU A 276 -5.58 8.34 -7.19
C LEU A 276 -4.33 8.04 -8.04
N PRO A 277 -4.39 7.91 -9.37
CA PRO A 277 -3.21 7.63 -10.19
C PRO A 277 -2.08 8.63 -9.99
N LYS A 278 -2.36 9.92 -10.14
CA LYS A 278 -1.35 10.99 -10.00
C LYS A 278 -0.80 11.09 -8.59
N ALA A 279 -1.67 11.00 -7.59
CA ALA A 279 -1.27 11.10 -6.19
C ALA A 279 -0.40 9.92 -5.76
N PHE A 280 -0.77 8.69 -6.13
CA PHE A 280 -0.03 7.48 -5.82
C PHE A 280 1.34 7.46 -6.52
N VAL A 281 1.39 7.75 -7.81
CA VAL A 281 2.63 7.84 -8.59
C VAL A 281 3.57 8.90 -8.03
N LYS A 282 3.03 10.06 -7.59
CA LYS A 282 3.83 11.12 -6.95
C LYS A 282 4.49 10.64 -5.65
N ILE A 283 3.78 9.84 -4.84
CA ILE A 283 4.34 9.27 -3.60
C ILE A 283 5.46 8.29 -3.94
N ILE A 284 5.25 7.40 -4.89
CA ILE A 284 6.28 6.47 -5.34
C ILE A 284 7.50 7.24 -5.86
N LYS A 285 7.29 8.27 -6.70
CA LYS A 285 8.35 9.12 -7.24
C LYS A 285 9.23 9.72 -6.14
N LYS A 286 8.62 10.24 -5.08
CA LYS A 286 9.34 10.84 -3.94
C LYS A 286 10.25 9.81 -3.23
N ARG A 287 9.94 8.52 -3.32
CA ARG A 287 10.69 7.46 -2.65
C ARG A 287 11.75 6.81 -3.54
N LEU A 288 11.59 6.92 -4.84
CA LEU A 288 12.60 6.46 -5.80
C LEU A 288 13.71 7.51 -6.04
N SER A 289 13.55 8.74 -5.58
CA SER A 289 14.56 9.80 -5.61
C SER A 289 15.47 9.77 -4.39
#